data_5e6670b12f25f0bd3e6bba7c5b250892
#
_entry.id   5e6670b12f25f0bd3e6bba7c5b250892
#
_cell.length_a   1.000
_cell.length_b   1.000
_cell.length_c   1.000
_cell.angle_alpha   90.00
_cell.angle_beta   90.00
_cell.angle_gamma   90.00
#
_symmetry.space_group_name_H-M   'P 1'
#
loop_
_entity.id
_entity.type
_entity.pdbx_description
1 polymer ?
#
loop_
_entity_poly.entity_id
_entity_poly.type
_entity_poly.pdbx_seq_one_letter_code
_entity_poly.pdbx_strand_id
1 'polypeptide(L)'
;MTAAPAPTETPAEKPASAPDPTLRYFSFASLCEVEVRFPVPEDIVSAEITFFDPNFPDEVSTYPIPESSIESGRYHTMRDTYSSVREAHPDFYADSAVESTLSVRVTITHADGRVETLAAERPAAQRFTIACGYDAEGDTVSVYLTPAEGGTIPDAIVGNDLTTLDADTVFVWPEVEGFDPSAASIEKNDYSCIVTLPLPEEHAELVTIHVYFLPDGETEPFDFAETVRTTPYKEAAS
;
A
#
# COMPACT_ATOMS: atom_id res chain seq x y z
N MET A 1 65.21 30.80 4.69
CA MET A 1 64.32 30.18 3.68
C MET A 1 63.40 29.25 4.45
N THR A 2 62.17 29.66 4.68
CA THR A 2 61.18 28.90 5.42
C THR A 2 60.32 28.14 4.41
N ALA A 3 60.32 26.80 4.50
CA ALA A 3 59.52 25.96 3.59
C ALA A 3 58.05 26.14 3.86
N ALA A 4 57.28 26.30 2.78
CA ALA A 4 55.81 26.35 2.82
C ALA A 4 55.22 24.98 3.26
N PRO A 5 54.16 24.95 4.06
CA PRO A 5 53.50 23.71 4.44
C PRO A 5 52.83 23.06 3.20
N ALA A 6 52.95 21.73 3.12
CA ALA A 6 52.30 20.93 2.07
C ALA A 6 50.75 21.04 2.18
N PRO A 7 50.01 20.99 1.06
CA PRO A 7 48.54 20.99 1.11
C PRO A 7 48.05 19.72 1.78
N THR A 8 47.20 19.89 2.80
CA THR A 8 46.47 18.81 3.48
C THR A 8 45.42 18.28 2.47
N GLU A 9 45.59 17.04 2.00
CA GLU A 9 44.55 16.35 1.22
C GLU A 9 43.30 16.20 2.10
N THR A 10 42.21 16.79 1.65
CA THR A 10 40.87 16.55 2.22
C THR A 10 40.54 15.09 1.94
N PRO A 11 40.13 14.29 2.94
CA PRO A 11 39.67 12.92 2.70
C PRO A 11 38.53 12.94 1.70
N ALA A 12 38.61 12.14 0.64
CA ALA A 12 37.53 11.96 -0.30
C ALA A 12 36.32 11.45 0.46
N GLU A 13 35.23 12.19 0.39
CA GLU A 13 33.93 11.78 0.93
C GLU A 13 33.56 10.43 0.31
N LYS A 14 33.35 9.40 1.16
CA LYS A 14 32.90 8.09 0.71
C LYS A 14 31.56 8.30 0.00
N PRO A 15 31.37 7.83 -1.26
CA PRO A 15 30.07 7.98 -1.92
C PRO A 15 29.00 7.40 -1.02
N ALA A 16 27.91 8.13 -0.84
CA ALA A 16 26.74 7.65 -0.14
C ALA A 16 26.33 6.32 -0.78
N SER A 17 26.18 5.27 0.01
CA SER A 17 25.65 4.00 -0.50
C SER A 17 24.27 4.26 -1.09
N ALA A 18 23.99 3.66 -2.26
CA ALA A 18 22.63 3.68 -2.81
C ALA A 18 21.63 3.18 -1.73
N PRO A 19 20.43 3.76 -1.67
CA PRO A 19 19.41 3.31 -0.72
C PRO A 19 19.09 1.83 -0.97
N ASP A 20 18.82 1.09 0.12
CA ASP A 20 18.47 -0.32 0.06
C ASP A 20 16.98 -0.49 -0.30
N PRO A 21 16.59 -1.63 -0.90
CA PRO A 21 15.18 -1.99 -1.09
C PRO A 21 14.40 -1.99 0.22
N THR A 22 13.13 -1.64 0.15
CA THR A 22 12.26 -1.57 1.33
C THR A 22 10.99 -2.38 1.13
N LEU A 23 10.48 -2.94 2.25
CA LEU A 23 9.22 -3.67 2.32
C LEU A 23 8.30 -2.95 3.30
N ARG A 24 7.10 -2.61 2.84
CA ARG A 24 6.01 -2.08 3.66
C ARG A 24 4.86 -3.09 3.63
N TYR A 25 4.32 -3.40 4.79
CA TYR A 25 3.27 -4.40 4.94
C TYR A 25 2.24 -3.94 5.95
N PHE A 26 1.00 -3.70 5.50
CA PHE A 26 -0.08 -3.14 6.29
C PHE A 26 -1.32 -4.03 6.27
N SER A 27 -2.13 -3.93 7.33
CA SER A 27 -3.43 -4.58 7.44
C SER A 27 -4.56 -3.54 7.36
N PHE A 28 -5.51 -3.79 6.47
CA PHE A 28 -6.75 -3.02 6.34
C PHE A 28 -7.93 -3.98 6.46
N ALA A 29 -8.50 -4.09 7.66
CA ALA A 29 -9.54 -5.08 7.95
C ALA A 29 -9.09 -6.52 7.61
N SER A 30 -9.75 -7.18 6.64
CA SER A 30 -9.39 -8.54 6.18
C SER A 30 -8.30 -8.56 5.11
N LEU A 31 -7.93 -7.41 4.56
CA LEU A 31 -6.92 -7.30 3.51
C LEU A 31 -5.56 -6.93 4.08
N CYS A 32 -4.52 -7.49 3.50
CA CYS A 32 -3.14 -7.09 3.74
C CYS A 32 -2.56 -6.52 2.46
N GLU A 33 -1.95 -5.37 2.55
CA GLU A 33 -1.24 -4.71 1.46
C GLU A 33 0.25 -4.79 1.63
N VAL A 34 0.93 -5.09 0.54
CA VAL A 34 2.39 -5.17 0.47
C VAL A 34 2.90 -4.21 -0.60
N GLU A 35 3.79 -3.32 -0.21
CA GLU A 35 4.57 -2.50 -1.13
C GLU A 35 6.04 -2.86 -1.01
N VAL A 36 6.69 -3.12 -2.16
CA VAL A 36 8.14 -3.27 -2.26
C VAL A 36 8.68 -2.15 -3.12
N ARG A 37 9.69 -1.44 -2.63
CA ARG A 37 10.38 -0.40 -3.39
C ARG A 37 11.77 -0.86 -3.76
N PHE A 38 12.15 -0.58 -4.99
CA PHE A 38 13.44 -0.90 -5.60
C PHE A 38 14.14 0.41 -5.99
N PRO A 39 14.89 1.05 -5.08
CA PRO A 39 15.49 2.37 -5.32
C PRO A 39 16.54 2.37 -6.45
N VAL A 40 17.15 1.22 -6.75
CA VAL A 40 18.13 1.00 -7.81
C VAL A 40 17.71 -0.20 -8.64
N PRO A 41 16.64 -0.07 -9.48
CA PRO A 41 16.06 -1.19 -10.22
C PRO A 41 17.03 -1.87 -11.18
N GLU A 42 17.98 -1.14 -11.76
CA GLU A 42 19.00 -1.64 -12.69
C GLU A 42 19.97 -2.64 -12.07
N ASP A 43 20.09 -2.66 -10.75
CA ASP A 43 20.92 -3.63 -10.02
C ASP A 43 20.19 -4.95 -9.72
N ILE A 44 18.89 -5.05 -10.07
CA ILE A 44 18.05 -6.20 -9.72
C ILE A 44 17.78 -7.06 -10.95
N VAL A 45 18.12 -8.35 -10.85
CA VAL A 45 17.89 -9.35 -11.89
C VAL A 45 16.50 -9.98 -11.75
N SER A 46 16.10 -10.27 -10.52
CA SER A 46 14.80 -10.86 -10.23
C SER A 46 14.39 -10.62 -8.78
N ALA A 47 13.10 -10.64 -8.53
CA ALA A 47 12.57 -10.67 -7.18
C ALA A 47 11.34 -11.60 -7.10
N GLU A 48 11.16 -12.22 -5.94
CA GLU A 48 10.02 -13.09 -5.64
C GLU A 48 9.40 -12.68 -4.31
N ILE A 49 8.08 -12.74 -4.24
CA ILE A 49 7.34 -12.54 -3.00
C ILE A 49 6.72 -13.86 -2.54
N THR A 50 6.90 -14.17 -1.26
CA THR A 50 6.38 -15.39 -0.63
C THR A 50 5.46 -15.00 0.52
N PHE A 51 4.26 -15.58 0.54
CA PHE A 51 3.30 -15.48 1.63
C PHE A 51 3.18 -16.82 2.34
N PHE A 52 3.08 -16.80 3.66
CA PHE A 52 2.91 -18.00 4.46
C PHE A 52 2.22 -17.71 5.79
N ASP A 53 1.47 -18.68 6.28
CA ASP A 53 0.97 -18.68 7.65
C ASP A 53 2.11 -19.04 8.60
N PRO A 54 2.47 -18.21 9.60
CA PRO A 54 3.53 -18.54 10.55
C PRO A 54 3.26 -19.79 11.39
N ASN A 55 1.99 -20.24 11.50
CA ASN A 55 1.65 -21.50 12.15
C ASN A 55 1.85 -22.73 11.23
N PHE A 56 1.96 -22.51 9.91
CA PHE A 56 2.20 -23.51 8.87
C PHE A 56 3.34 -23.07 7.93
N PRO A 57 4.57 -22.87 8.46
CA PRO A 57 5.66 -22.20 7.72
C PRO A 57 6.18 -22.96 6.50
N ASP A 58 5.86 -24.25 6.39
CA ASP A 58 6.22 -25.09 5.24
C ASP A 58 5.22 -24.95 4.07
N GLU A 59 4.05 -24.38 4.33
CA GLU A 59 3.01 -24.14 3.33
C GLU A 59 3.13 -22.71 2.78
N VAL A 60 3.95 -22.57 1.74
CA VAL A 60 4.27 -21.27 1.17
C VAL A 60 3.62 -21.06 -0.20
N SER A 61 3.21 -19.82 -0.48
CA SER A 61 2.79 -19.37 -1.80
C SER A 61 3.79 -18.35 -2.33
N THR A 62 4.56 -18.72 -3.36
CA THR A 62 5.59 -17.87 -3.94
C THR A 62 5.18 -17.40 -5.32
N TYR A 63 5.39 -16.11 -5.60
CA TYR A 63 5.07 -15.46 -6.86
C TYR A 63 6.26 -14.62 -7.35
N PRO A 64 6.61 -14.70 -8.64
CA PRO A 64 7.59 -13.78 -9.20
C PRO A 64 7.03 -12.34 -9.21
N ILE A 65 7.87 -11.38 -8.86
CA ILE A 65 7.57 -9.97 -9.06
C ILE A 65 7.81 -9.65 -10.53
N PRO A 66 6.84 -9.06 -11.26
CA PRO A 66 6.98 -8.74 -12.67
C PRO A 66 8.17 -7.82 -12.93
N GLU A 67 8.92 -8.07 -14.01
CA GLU A 67 10.06 -7.24 -14.43
C GLU A 67 9.67 -5.76 -14.57
N SER A 68 8.49 -5.48 -15.14
CA SER A 68 7.97 -4.12 -15.26
C SER A 68 7.76 -3.40 -13.92
N SER A 69 7.44 -4.15 -12.86
CA SER A 69 7.33 -3.58 -11.51
C SER A 69 8.70 -3.29 -10.90
N ILE A 70 9.71 -4.13 -11.19
CA ILE A 70 11.08 -3.89 -10.77
C ILE A 70 11.62 -2.65 -11.51
N GLU A 71 11.46 -2.57 -12.83
CA GLU A 71 11.87 -1.43 -13.66
C GLU A 71 11.22 -0.11 -13.24
N SER A 72 9.95 -0.16 -12.81
CA SER A 72 9.25 1.03 -12.29
C SER A 72 9.69 1.44 -10.89
N GLY A 73 10.54 0.61 -10.24
CA GLY A 73 11.00 0.85 -8.87
C GLY A 73 9.99 0.51 -7.78
N ARG A 74 8.81 -0.04 -8.16
CA ARG A 74 7.73 -0.30 -7.19
C ARG A 74 6.93 -1.55 -7.58
N TYR A 75 6.67 -2.41 -6.60
CA TYR A 75 5.70 -3.49 -6.69
C TYR A 75 4.66 -3.36 -5.59
N HIS A 76 3.39 -3.51 -5.94
CA HIS A 76 2.27 -3.45 -5.03
C HIS A 76 1.36 -4.66 -5.22
N THR A 77 0.88 -5.24 -4.12
CA THR A 77 -0.08 -6.35 -4.16
C THR A 77 -0.92 -6.39 -2.89
N MET A 78 -2.12 -6.93 -3.00
CA MET A 78 -3.04 -7.19 -1.89
C MET A 78 -3.29 -8.68 -1.70
N ARG A 79 -3.56 -9.09 -0.46
CA ARG A 79 -3.98 -10.46 -0.12
C ARG A 79 -5.12 -10.41 0.90
N ASP A 80 -6.10 -11.26 0.68
CA ASP A 80 -7.12 -11.53 1.68
C ASP A 80 -6.56 -12.51 2.72
N THR A 81 -6.36 -12.02 3.94
CA THR A 81 -5.83 -12.82 5.05
C THR A 81 -6.77 -13.95 5.44
N TYR A 82 -8.10 -13.69 5.41
CA TYR A 82 -9.09 -14.69 5.80
C TYR A 82 -9.04 -15.91 4.88
N SER A 83 -9.14 -15.71 3.55
CA SER A 83 -9.07 -16.80 2.58
C SER A 83 -7.71 -17.48 2.56
N SER A 84 -6.63 -16.71 2.73
CA SER A 84 -5.26 -17.25 2.65
C SER A 84 -4.85 -18.07 3.88
N VAL A 85 -5.49 -17.86 5.02
CA VAL A 85 -5.10 -18.47 6.29
C VAL A 85 -6.24 -19.32 6.86
N ARG A 86 -7.40 -18.71 7.19
CA ARG A 86 -8.49 -19.41 7.87
C ARG A 86 -9.19 -20.47 7.03
N GLU A 87 -9.40 -20.19 5.75
CA GLU A 87 -10.00 -21.18 4.84
C GLU A 87 -9.06 -22.34 4.52
N ALA A 88 -7.74 -22.10 4.53
CA ALA A 88 -6.76 -23.15 4.33
C ALA A 88 -6.72 -24.14 5.52
N HIS A 89 -6.92 -23.65 6.75
CA HIS A 89 -6.83 -24.45 7.98
C HIS A 89 -8.04 -24.23 8.90
N PRO A 90 -9.28 -24.54 8.46
CA PRO A 90 -10.51 -24.20 9.17
C PRO A 90 -10.61 -24.82 10.57
N ASP A 91 -10.12 -26.06 10.75
CA ASP A 91 -10.17 -26.75 12.04
C ASP A 91 -9.19 -26.11 13.05
N PHE A 92 -8.02 -25.65 12.60
CA PHE A 92 -7.03 -24.98 13.44
C PHE A 92 -7.53 -23.60 13.90
N TYR A 93 -8.17 -22.88 13.00
CA TYR A 93 -8.72 -21.55 13.27
C TYR A 93 -10.19 -21.53 13.70
N ALA A 94 -10.74 -22.69 14.06
CA ALA A 94 -12.10 -22.78 14.62
C ALA A 94 -12.20 -22.04 15.96
N ASP A 95 -11.11 -22.01 16.74
CA ASP A 95 -11.02 -21.18 17.95
C ASP A 95 -10.73 -19.72 17.55
N SER A 96 -11.67 -18.83 17.87
CA SER A 96 -11.54 -17.38 17.60
C SER A 96 -10.39 -16.71 18.37
N ALA A 97 -9.85 -17.36 19.41
CA ALA A 97 -8.69 -16.87 20.15
C ALA A 97 -7.37 -17.06 19.38
N VAL A 98 -7.36 -17.91 18.34
CA VAL A 98 -6.20 -18.08 17.49
C VAL A 98 -6.16 -16.96 16.45
N GLU A 99 -5.18 -16.08 16.58
CA GLU A 99 -4.97 -14.98 15.62
C GLU A 99 -4.50 -15.53 14.27
N SER A 100 -5.22 -15.17 13.21
CA SER A 100 -4.81 -15.47 11.84
C SER A 100 -3.92 -14.34 11.33
N THR A 101 -2.68 -14.67 11.00
CA THR A 101 -1.69 -13.72 10.48
C THR A 101 -1.05 -14.29 9.25
N LEU A 102 -0.85 -13.46 8.24
CA LEU A 102 -0.10 -13.79 7.03
C LEU A 102 1.26 -13.11 7.13
N SER A 103 2.33 -13.89 7.00
CA SER A 103 3.70 -13.39 6.93
C SER A 103 4.13 -13.21 5.49
N VAL A 104 5.02 -12.25 5.23
CA VAL A 104 5.55 -11.97 3.90
C VAL A 104 7.07 -12.00 3.90
N ARG A 105 7.63 -12.53 2.82
CA ARG A 105 9.07 -12.51 2.52
C ARG A 105 9.28 -12.10 1.08
N VAL A 106 10.23 -11.20 0.82
CA VAL A 106 10.67 -10.84 -0.52
C VAL A 106 12.13 -11.24 -0.69
N THR A 107 12.41 -12.06 -1.70
CA THR A 107 13.77 -12.47 -2.04
C THR A 107 14.17 -11.74 -3.32
N ILE A 108 15.27 -10.97 -3.26
CA ILE A 108 15.78 -10.12 -4.33
C ILE A 108 17.14 -10.66 -4.76
N THR A 109 17.31 -10.90 -6.04
CA THR A 109 18.60 -11.30 -6.64
C THR A 109 19.19 -10.11 -7.40
N HIS A 110 20.36 -9.69 -6.99
CA HIS A 110 21.08 -8.57 -7.59
C HIS A 110 21.98 -9.03 -8.77
N ALA A 111 22.36 -8.08 -9.62
CA ALA A 111 23.21 -8.33 -10.79
C ALA A 111 24.62 -8.86 -10.44
N ASP A 112 25.12 -8.56 -9.26
CA ASP A 112 26.39 -9.07 -8.73
C ASP A 112 26.28 -10.49 -8.13
N GLY A 113 25.07 -11.09 -8.14
CA GLY A 113 24.77 -12.40 -7.58
C GLY A 113 24.45 -12.38 -6.08
N ARG A 114 24.45 -11.24 -5.44
CA ARG A 114 23.98 -11.10 -4.04
C ARG A 114 22.49 -11.41 -3.97
N VAL A 115 22.09 -12.14 -2.94
CA VAL A 115 20.70 -12.39 -2.62
C VAL A 115 20.35 -11.66 -1.32
N GLU A 116 19.32 -10.84 -1.40
CA GLU A 116 18.80 -10.09 -0.26
C GLU A 116 17.40 -10.59 0.10
N THR A 117 17.08 -10.57 1.39
CA THR A 117 15.76 -11.00 1.87
C THR A 117 15.19 -9.93 2.78
N LEU A 118 14.02 -9.42 2.41
CA LEU A 118 13.19 -8.58 3.26
C LEU A 118 12.07 -9.46 3.82
N ALA A 119 11.70 -9.26 5.08
CA ALA A 119 10.63 -10.04 5.70
C ALA A 119 9.84 -9.21 6.70
N ALA A 120 8.54 -9.49 6.78
CA ALA A 120 7.66 -8.99 7.81
C ALA A 120 6.78 -10.15 8.31
N GLU A 121 6.84 -10.43 9.61
CA GLU A 121 6.07 -11.52 10.23
C GLU A 121 4.60 -11.16 10.40
N ARG A 122 4.30 -9.87 10.57
CA ARG A 122 2.95 -9.34 10.74
C ARG A 122 2.80 -8.03 10.01
N PRO A 123 1.60 -7.75 9.46
CA PRO A 123 1.32 -6.44 8.92
C PRO A 123 1.30 -5.39 10.05
N ALA A 124 1.74 -4.18 9.75
CA ALA A 124 1.54 -3.05 10.65
C ALA A 124 0.03 -2.73 10.69
N ALA A 125 -0.56 -2.71 11.88
CA ALA A 125 -1.95 -2.31 12.05
C ALA A 125 -2.11 -0.82 11.72
N GLN A 126 -3.15 -0.49 10.96
CA GLN A 126 -3.51 0.89 10.70
C GLN A 126 -4.54 1.39 11.71
N ARG A 127 -4.55 2.70 11.95
CA ARG A 127 -5.51 3.34 12.87
C ARG A 127 -6.94 3.35 12.35
N PHE A 128 -7.11 3.13 11.05
CA PHE A 128 -8.39 3.11 10.37
C PHE A 128 -8.40 2.07 9.26
N THR A 129 -9.59 1.69 8.83
CA THR A 129 -9.81 0.85 7.65
C THR A 129 -10.34 1.69 6.50
N ILE A 130 -10.11 1.23 5.27
CA ILE A 130 -10.54 1.89 4.04
C ILE A 130 -11.45 0.93 3.29
N ALA A 131 -12.55 1.44 2.77
CA ALA A 131 -13.42 0.73 1.83
C ALA A 131 -13.97 1.71 0.81
N CYS A 132 -14.08 1.28 -0.45
CA CYS A 132 -14.68 2.07 -1.51
C CYS A 132 -15.97 1.43 -1.98
N GLY A 133 -16.96 2.26 -2.37
CA GLY A 133 -18.23 1.82 -2.92
C GLY A 133 -18.72 2.76 -3.99
N TYR A 134 -19.44 2.22 -5.00
CA TYR A 134 -20.05 3.01 -6.05
C TYR A 134 -21.57 3.05 -5.88
N ASP A 135 -22.12 4.25 -5.96
CA ASP A 135 -23.58 4.51 -6.05
C ASP A 135 -23.96 4.88 -7.48
N ALA A 136 -24.68 3.98 -8.13
CA ALA A 136 -25.12 4.14 -9.52
C ALA A 136 -26.26 5.18 -9.69
N GLU A 137 -27.00 5.52 -8.63
CA GLU A 137 -28.07 6.52 -8.71
C GLU A 137 -27.50 7.94 -8.72
N GLY A 138 -26.46 8.16 -7.91
CA GLY A 138 -25.78 9.44 -7.82
C GLY A 138 -24.56 9.59 -8.73
N ASP A 139 -24.14 8.52 -9.40
CA ASP A 139 -22.88 8.43 -10.13
C ASP A 139 -21.70 8.93 -9.29
N THR A 140 -21.59 8.36 -8.08
CA THR A 140 -20.60 8.78 -7.08
C THR A 140 -19.81 7.59 -6.57
N VAL A 141 -18.55 7.82 -6.23
CA VAL A 141 -17.76 6.88 -5.43
C VAL A 141 -17.67 7.39 -4.01
N SER A 142 -17.96 6.54 -3.04
CA SER A 142 -17.80 6.83 -1.62
C SER A 142 -16.60 6.07 -1.06
N VAL A 143 -15.73 6.80 -0.35
CA VAL A 143 -14.62 6.23 0.42
C VAL A 143 -14.98 6.30 1.90
N TYR A 144 -15.00 5.14 2.54
CA TYR A 144 -15.33 5.00 3.96
C TYR A 144 -14.03 4.79 4.75
N LEU A 145 -13.78 5.70 5.68
CA LEU A 145 -12.66 5.63 6.62
C LEU A 145 -13.26 5.36 8.01
N THR A 146 -13.06 4.15 8.53
CA THR A 146 -13.59 3.77 9.83
C THR A 146 -12.46 3.43 10.80
N PRO A 147 -12.56 3.77 12.10
CA PRO A 147 -11.49 3.48 13.03
C PRO A 147 -11.28 1.98 13.15
N ALA A 148 -10.04 1.53 13.15
CA ALA A 148 -9.67 0.19 13.58
C ALA A 148 -9.79 0.08 15.09
N GLU A 149 -9.66 -1.12 15.66
CA GLU A 149 -9.71 -1.30 17.12
C GLU A 149 -8.61 -0.46 17.81
N GLY A 150 -9.02 0.44 18.68
CA GLY A 150 -8.12 1.40 19.35
C GLY A 150 -7.60 2.53 18.48
N GLY A 151 -8.05 2.61 17.22
CA GLY A 151 -7.63 3.64 16.27
C GLY A 151 -8.48 4.92 16.32
N THR A 152 -8.20 5.82 15.41
CA THR A 152 -8.86 7.13 15.27
C THR A 152 -9.36 7.33 13.85
N ILE A 153 -10.43 8.12 13.70
CA ILE A 153 -10.92 8.53 12.38
C ILE A 153 -10.07 9.69 11.89
N PRO A 154 -9.38 9.56 10.74
CA PRO A 154 -8.56 10.63 10.19
C PRO A 154 -9.43 11.79 9.68
N ASP A 155 -8.82 12.95 9.51
CA ASP A 155 -9.38 14.02 8.70
C ASP A 155 -9.13 13.75 7.21
N ALA A 156 -10.15 13.89 6.38
CA ALA A 156 -10.01 13.67 4.95
C ALA A 156 -9.90 14.99 4.17
N ILE A 157 -9.09 14.98 3.13
CA ILE A 157 -8.94 16.06 2.16
C ILE A 157 -9.07 15.46 0.76
N VAL A 158 -9.88 16.09 -0.09
CA VAL A 158 -9.97 15.70 -1.50
C VAL A 158 -8.90 16.45 -2.27
N GLY A 159 -7.88 15.74 -2.73
CA GLY A 159 -6.73 16.31 -3.41
C GLY A 159 -5.58 15.32 -3.57
N ASN A 160 -4.58 15.73 -4.33
CA ASN A 160 -3.34 14.98 -4.59
C ASN A 160 -2.05 15.77 -4.32
N ASP A 161 -2.16 16.94 -3.71
CA ASP A 161 -0.98 17.69 -3.23
C ASP A 161 -0.62 17.23 -1.82
N LEU A 162 0.28 16.25 -1.74
CA LEU A 162 0.67 15.58 -0.50
C LEU A 162 1.61 16.40 0.38
N THR A 163 1.94 17.64 0.02
CA THR A 163 2.90 18.48 0.78
C THR A 163 2.43 18.83 2.19
N THR A 164 1.14 18.74 2.45
CA THR A 164 0.51 19.04 3.75
C THR A 164 0.02 17.78 4.46
N LEU A 165 0.35 16.57 3.95
CA LEU A 165 -0.04 15.31 4.57
C LEU A 165 0.65 15.16 5.92
N ASP A 166 -0.11 14.86 6.95
CA ASP A 166 0.36 14.56 8.30
C ASP A 166 -0.22 13.24 8.83
N ALA A 167 0.12 12.89 10.06
CA ALA A 167 -0.27 11.62 10.64
C ALA A 167 -1.79 11.48 10.90
N ASP A 168 -2.52 12.58 11.00
CA ASP A 168 -3.95 12.59 11.30
C ASP A 168 -4.84 12.86 10.08
N THR A 169 -4.21 13.04 8.91
CA THR A 169 -4.88 13.43 7.66
C THR A 169 -4.73 12.34 6.61
N VAL A 170 -5.74 12.18 5.76
CA VAL A 170 -5.69 11.38 4.54
C VAL A 170 -6.08 12.23 3.34
N PHE A 171 -5.43 11.97 2.20
CA PHE A 171 -5.82 12.57 0.93
C PHE A 171 -6.52 11.53 0.08
N VAL A 172 -7.67 11.88 -0.48
CA VAL A 172 -8.47 11.02 -1.35
C VAL A 172 -8.52 11.62 -2.74
N TRP A 173 -8.18 10.81 -3.75
CA TRP A 173 -8.16 11.28 -5.15
C TRP A 173 -8.60 10.18 -6.12
N PRO A 174 -9.60 10.42 -6.97
CA PRO A 174 -9.94 9.52 -8.06
C PRO A 174 -9.05 9.79 -9.27
N GLU A 175 -8.51 8.75 -9.90
CA GLU A 175 -7.78 8.87 -11.16
C GLU A 175 -8.76 9.00 -12.34
N VAL A 176 -9.38 10.17 -12.46
CA VAL A 176 -10.39 10.48 -13.49
C VAL A 176 -10.11 11.84 -14.10
N GLU A 177 -10.05 11.90 -15.44
CA GLU A 177 -9.90 13.17 -16.16
C GLU A 177 -11.16 14.02 -15.98
N GLY A 178 -10.98 15.31 -15.68
CA GLY A 178 -12.09 16.25 -15.48
C GLY A 178 -12.77 16.18 -14.11
N PHE A 179 -12.25 15.42 -13.16
CA PHE A 179 -12.75 15.41 -11.79
C PHE A 179 -12.65 16.80 -11.16
N ASP A 180 -13.76 17.27 -10.56
CA ASP A 180 -13.82 18.55 -9.83
C ASP A 180 -13.82 18.28 -8.32
N PRO A 181 -12.70 18.53 -7.62
CA PRO A 181 -12.63 18.31 -6.18
C PRO A 181 -13.59 19.20 -5.36
N SER A 182 -14.06 20.33 -5.93
CA SER A 182 -15.01 21.21 -5.25
C SER A 182 -16.42 20.65 -5.19
N ALA A 183 -16.75 19.66 -6.03
CA ALA A 183 -18.02 18.95 -6.01
C ALA A 183 -18.06 17.80 -4.98
N ALA A 184 -16.93 17.42 -4.44
CA ALA A 184 -16.85 16.37 -3.42
C ALA A 184 -17.41 16.84 -2.08
N SER A 185 -17.90 15.90 -1.29
CA SER A 185 -18.34 16.17 0.08
C SER A 185 -17.62 15.26 1.08
N ILE A 186 -17.43 15.77 2.30
CA ILE A 186 -16.81 15.04 3.40
C ILE A 186 -17.74 15.10 4.60
N GLU A 187 -18.14 13.95 5.08
CA GLU A 187 -18.99 13.81 6.27
C GLU A 187 -18.21 13.02 7.34
N LYS A 188 -17.93 13.65 8.47
CA LYS A 188 -17.26 13.02 9.62
C LYS A 188 -18.18 12.98 10.81
N ASN A 189 -18.28 11.82 11.44
CA ASN A 189 -19.03 11.60 12.68
C ASN A 189 -18.18 10.76 13.66
N ASP A 190 -18.77 10.32 14.78
CA ASP A 190 -18.04 9.55 15.81
C ASP A 190 -17.64 8.14 15.36
N TYR A 191 -18.11 7.66 14.21
CA TYR A 191 -17.93 6.28 13.75
C TYR A 191 -17.17 6.17 12.43
N SER A 192 -17.19 7.23 11.62
CA SER A 192 -16.58 7.20 10.28
C SER A 192 -16.31 8.60 9.73
N CYS A 193 -15.42 8.66 8.74
CA CYS A 193 -15.32 9.75 7.80
C CYS A 193 -15.67 9.22 6.40
N ILE A 194 -16.65 9.81 5.74
CA ILE A 194 -17.12 9.40 4.42
C ILE A 194 -16.77 10.52 3.45
N VAL A 195 -16.03 10.18 2.40
CA VAL A 195 -15.70 11.08 1.30
C VAL A 195 -16.52 10.64 0.09
N THR A 196 -17.40 11.50 -0.39
CA THR A 196 -18.21 11.25 -1.58
C THR A 196 -17.65 12.04 -2.75
N LEU A 197 -17.33 11.32 -3.83
CA LEU A 197 -16.67 11.82 -5.04
C LEU A 197 -17.66 11.69 -6.22
N PRO A 198 -18.33 12.76 -6.62
CA PRO A 198 -19.13 12.77 -7.85
C PRO A 198 -18.21 12.55 -9.05
N LEU A 199 -18.56 11.59 -9.92
CA LEU A 199 -17.79 11.33 -11.13
C LEU A 199 -18.21 12.29 -12.25
N PRO A 200 -17.29 12.65 -13.17
CA PRO A 200 -17.66 13.37 -14.39
C PRO A 200 -18.62 12.53 -15.24
N GLU A 201 -19.48 13.19 -16.05
CA GLU A 201 -20.46 12.52 -16.94
C GLU A 201 -19.79 11.51 -17.88
N GLU A 202 -18.55 11.78 -18.29
CA GLU A 202 -17.73 10.86 -19.08
C GLU A 202 -16.58 10.34 -18.22
N HIS A 203 -16.66 9.09 -17.79
CA HIS A 203 -15.58 8.39 -17.05
C HIS A 203 -15.46 6.93 -17.50
N ALA A 204 -14.34 6.30 -17.13
CA ALA A 204 -14.10 4.89 -17.43
C ALA A 204 -15.01 3.97 -16.58
N GLU A 205 -15.28 2.76 -17.07
CA GLU A 205 -16.00 1.70 -16.31
C GLU A 205 -15.27 1.29 -15.03
N LEU A 206 -13.96 1.45 -14.99
CA LEU A 206 -13.11 1.17 -13.83
C LEU A 206 -12.41 2.47 -13.45
N VAL A 207 -12.59 2.89 -12.23
CA VAL A 207 -11.97 4.09 -11.67
C VAL A 207 -11.07 3.70 -10.50
N THR A 208 -9.81 4.11 -10.54
CA THR A 208 -8.88 3.92 -9.42
C THR A 208 -9.04 5.06 -8.43
N ILE A 209 -9.26 4.72 -7.18
CA ILE A 209 -9.30 5.65 -6.07
C ILE A 209 -8.01 5.51 -5.28
N HIS A 210 -7.29 6.60 -5.12
CA HIS A 210 -6.10 6.69 -4.29
C HIS A 210 -6.46 7.27 -2.92
N VAL A 211 -5.98 6.62 -1.87
CA VAL A 211 -6.06 7.13 -0.49
C VAL A 211 -4.64 7.21 0.04
N TYR A 212 -4.12 8.42 0.13
CA TYR A 212 -2.78 8.68 0.63
C TYR A 212 -2.83 8.98 2.11
N PHE A 213 -1.97 8.34 2.89
CA PHE A 213 -1.83 8.60 4.31
C PHE A 213 -0.39 8.38 4.76
N LEU A 214 -0.03 8.93 5.92
CA LEU A 214 1.26 8.73 6.54
C LEU A 214 1.12 7.62 7.60
N PRO A 215 1.71 6.43 7.39
CA PRO A 215 1.68 5.37 8.40
C PRO A 215 2.44 5.77 9.67
N ASP A 216 2.05 5.16 10.81
CA ASP A 216 2.67 5.45 12.09
C ASP A 216 4.18 5.19 12.08
N GLY A 217 4.95 6.23 12.45
CA GLY A 217 6.41 6.17 12.51
C GLY A 217 7.12 6.32 11.15
N GLU A 218 6.39 6.49 10.05
CA GLU A 218 6.96 6.71 8.73
C GLU A 218 6.97 8.19 8.33
N THR A 219 7.88 8.52 7.42
CA THR A 219 8.04 9.89 6.88
C THR A 219 7.58 9.99 5.44
N GLU A 220 7.28 8.85 4.80
CA GLU A 220 6.82 8.80 3.41
C GLU A 220 5.36 8.35 3.34
N PRO A 221 4.53 8.99 2.51
CA PRO A 221 3.15 8.59 2.29
C PRO A 221 3.04 7.15 1.78
N PHE A 222 1.98 6.48 2.18
CA PHE A 222 1.50 5.26 1.57
C PHE A 222 0.35 5.61 0.63
N ASP A 223 0.29 4.96 -0.52
CA ASP A 223 -0.78 5.08 -1.51
C ASP A 223 -1.57 3.76 -1.52
N PHE A 224 -2.71 3.77 -0.85
CA PHE A 224 -3.71 2.72 -1.00
C PHE A 224 -4.51 3.03 -2.27
N ALA A 225 -4.47 2.12 -3.24
CA ALA A 225 -5.16 2.29 -4.51
C ALA A 225 -6.19 1.17 -4.71
N GLU A 226 -7.47 1.51 -4.78
CA GLU A 226 -8.56 0.58 -5.04
C GLU A 226 -9.27 0.91 -6.36
N THR A 227 -9.48 -0.11 -7.19
CA THR A 227 -10.21 0.05 -8.45
C THR A 227 -11.67 -0.30 -8.26
N VAL A 228 -12.53 0.67 -8.44
CA VAL A 228 -13.99 0.57 -8.30
C VAL A 228 -14.63 0.44 -9.66
N ARG A 229 -15.56 -0.51 -9.81
CA ARG A 229 -16.39 -0.62 -11.02
C ARG A 229 -17.56 0.35 -10.92
N THR A 230 -17.65 1.27 -11.86
CA THR A 230 -18.64 2.35 -11.90
C THR A 230 -19.83 2.10 -12.81
N THR A 231 -19.95 0.90 -13.38
CA THR A 231 -21.15 0.49 -14.12
C THR A 231 -21.85 -0.65 -13.39
N PRO A 232 -23.19 -0.67 -13.38
CA PRO A 232 -23.93 -1.80 -12.82
C PRO A 232 -23.51 -3.11 -13.50
N TYR A 233 -23.29 -4.15 -12.70
CA TYR A 233 -23.05 -5.49 -13.25
C TYR A 233 -24.25 -5.88 -14.12
N LYS A 234 -24.06 -5.95 -15.44
CA LYS A 234 -25.05 -6.53 -16.33
C LYS A 234 -24.94 -8.03 -16.19
N GLU A 235 -25.91 -8.66 -15.50
CA GLU A 235 -26.06 -10.11 -15.59
C GLU A 235 -26.04 -10.51 -17.07
N ALA A 236 -25.14 -11.42 -17.44
CA ALA A 236 -25.12 -11.97 -18.78
C ALA A 236 -26.49 -12.58 -19.02
N ALA A 237 -27.24 -12.03 -19.98
CA ALA A 237 -28.57 -12.55 -20.37
C ALA A 237 -28.39 -14.02 -20.72
N SER A 238 -29.02 -14.91 -19.93
CA SER A 238 -29.01 -16.37 -20.06
C SER A 238 -29.73 -16.80 -21.34
#